data_0e133e3f7de08e6a3d8889eef0cfd76d
#
_entry.id   0e133e3f7de08e6a3d8889eef0cfd76d
#
_cell.length_a   1.000
_cell.length_b   1.000
_cell.length_c   1.000
_cell.angle_alpha   90.00
_cell.angle_beta   90.00
_cell.angle_gamma   90.00
#
_symmetry.space_group_name_H-M   'P 1'
#
loop_
_entity.id
_entity.type
_entity.pdbx_description
1 polymer ?
#
loop_
_entity_poly.entity_id
_entity_poly.type
_entity_poly.pdbx_seq_one_letter_code
_entity_poly.pdbx_strand_id
1 'polypeptide(L)'
;NIEEAEKYLLIDPDDQSEYTSAQGFNDNIINICRESSFTFYEKVIDEIYSMYRDAGVKMTYYGVAADEVPYGAWQKSPLCDKYMSDKSISGDYNRLYEMAQERIYNKISSYGAKMTGWDDILLKLTEKDQSETDIKEFFINDDILLFVWNNQWGEGRQDMIYKYANLGYKTVMSNSSAFYFDMVDDKDLDNVGLSWSGYANYKDMWTVDVFNLFNDLYGIEKNNISKAYIDNSVSLNQDKRDNIIGVQSQIWSETIRNEEILDYMFMPNIIFFS
;
A
#
# COMPACT_ATOMS: atom_id res chain seq x y z
N ASN A 1 32.40 16.76 -9.72
CA ASN A 1 33.09 16.41 -8.48
C ASN A 1 32.34 15.22 -7.86
N ILE A 2 33.06 14.13 -7.50
CA ILE A 2 32.46 12.91 -6.91
C ILE A 2 31.75 13.25 -5.60
N GLU A 3 32.37 14.05 -4.75
CA GLU A 3 31.82 14.49 -3.46
C GLU A 3 30.48 15.28 -3.60
N GLU A 4 30.32 15.99 -4.71
CA GLU A 4 29.08 16.69 -5.01
C GLU A 4 28.01 15.73 -5.51
N ALA A 5 28.39 14.71 -6.32
CA ALA A 5 27.47 13.70 -6.80
C ALA A 5 26.90 12.82 -5.67
N GLU A 6 27.70 12.52 -4.64
CA GLU A 6 27.27 11.74 -3.48
C GLU A 6 26.05 12.34 -2.73
N LYS A 7 25.91 13.66 -2.77
CA LYS A 7 24.77 14.35 -2.15
C LYS A 7 23.42 14.04 -2.82
N TYR A 8 23.45 13.52 -4.05
CA TYR A 8 22.28 13.21 -4.84
C TYR A 8 22.05 11.71 -5.04
N LEU A 9 22.94 10.86 -4.50
CA LEU A 9 22.73 9.41 -4.57
C LEU A 9 21.57 9.00 -3.68
N LEU A 10 20.70 8.18 -4.22
CA LEU A 10 19.56 7.58 -3.50
C LEU A 10 19.79 6.08 -3.23
N ILE A 11 20.93 5.56 -3.66
CA ILE A 11 21.33 4.17 -3.49
C ILE A 11 22.66 4.08 -2.75
N ASP A 12 22.97 2.92 -2.22
CA ASP A 12 24.33 2.56 -1.81
C ASP A 12 25.01 1.85 -3.00
N PRO A 13 26.05 2.44 -3.62
CA PRO A 13 26.72 1.83 -4.76
C PRO A 13 27.38 0.47 -4.47
N ASP A 14 27.66 0.19 -3.19
CA ASP A 14 28.29 -1.06 -2.74
C ASP A 14 27.25 -2.09 -2.25
N ASP A 15 25.94 -1.78 -2.35
CA ASP A 15 24.86 -2.69 -1.96
C ASP A 15 24.84 -3.92 -2.87
N GLN A 16 24.94 -5.09 -2.27
CA GLN A 16 24.85 -6.40 -2.93
C GLN A 16 23.55 -7.12 -2.55
N SER A 17 22.54 -6.39 -2.09
CA SER A 17 21.23 -6.95 -1.74
C SER A 17 20.56 -7.62 -2.94
N GLU A 18 19.95 -8.75 -2.70
CA GLU A 18 19.23 -9.52 -3.71
C GLU A 18 17.75 -9.50 -3.37
N TYR A 19 16.97 -8.88 -4.22
CA TYR A 19 15.51 -8.83 -4.14
C TYR A 19 14.90 -8.72 -5.53
N THR A 20 13.61 -8.98 -5.62
CA THR A 20 12.82 -8.67 -6.82
C THR A 20 11.54 -7.97 -6.37
N SER A 21 11.27 -6.79 -6.90
CA SER A 21 10.03 -6.07 -6.62
C SER A 21 8.83 -6.74 -7.29
N ALA A 22 7.62 -6.39 -6.87
CA ALA A 22 6.38 -6.90 -7.48
C ALA A 22 6.32 -6.63 -9.00
N GLN A 23 6.98 -5.56 -9.48
CA GLN A 23 7.08 -5.22 -10.90
C GLN A 23 8.25 -5.91 -11.62
N GLY A 24 8.99 -6.81 -10.94
CA GLY A 24 10.08 -7.59 -11.51
C GLY A 24 11.42 -6.87 -11.61
N PHE A 25 11.62 -5.74 -10.90
CA PHE A 25 12.90 -5.03 -10.84
C PHE A 25 13.75 -5.50 -9.66
N ASN A 26 15.08 -5.46 -9.84
CA ASN A 26 16.05 -5.88 -8.83
C ASN A 26 16.86 -4.71 -8.25
N ASP A 27 16.58 -3.46 -8.66
CA ASP A 27 17.39 -2.28 -8.38
C ASP A 27 16.57 -0.99 -8.19
N ASN A 28 15.28 -1.11 -7.91
CA ASN A 28 14.36 0.03 -7.85
C ASN A 28 14.11 0.58 -6.43
N ILE A 29 14.78 0.07 -5.39
CA ILE A 29 14.54 0.50 -4.01
C ILE A 29 15.60 1.53 -3.58
N ILE A 30 15.14 2.68 -3.08
CA ILE A 30 16.02 3.68 -2.50
C ILE A 30 16.64 3.18 -1.19
N ASN A 31 17.87 3.62 -0.88
CA ASN A 31 18.54 3.24 0.35
C ASN A 31 18.08 4.13 1.52
N ILE A 32 17.35 3.56 2.48
CA ILE A 32 16.81 4.26 3.65
C ILE A 32 17.83 4.48 4.79
N CYS A 33 19.07 4.06 4.61
CA CYS A 33 20.18 4.38 5.52
C CYS A 33 20.96 5.61 5.07
N ARG A 34 20.62 6.15 3.88
CA ARG A 34 21.32 7.27 3.28
C ARG A 34 20.60 8.59 3.53
N GLU A 35 21.32 9.58 4.06
CA GLU A 35 20.74 10.88 4.38
C GLU A 35 20.21 11.61 3.14
N SER A 36 20.88 11.47 1.99
CA SER A 36 20.43 12.09 0.74
C SER A 36 19.07 11.57 0.25
N SER A 37 18.71 10.31 0.55
CA SER A 37 17.38 9.76 0.26
C SER A 37 16.28 10.54 1.01
N PHE A 38 16.50 10.82 2.28
CA PHE A 38 15.58 11.62 3.07
C PHE A 38 15.59 13.09 2.67
N THR A 39 16.77 13.68 2.44
CA THR A 39 16.88 15.07 1.97
C THR A 39 16.07 15.27 0.69
N PHE A 40 16.17 14.32 -0.23
CA PHE A 40 15.37 14.35 -1.47
C PHE A 40 13.87 14.23 -1.18
N TYR A 41 13.46 13.21 -0.41
CA TYR A 41 12.05 12.96 -0.15
C TYR A 41 11.39 14.08 0.67
N GLU A 42 12.08 14.58 1.70
CA GLU A 42 11.64 15.72 2.51
C GLU A 42 11.51 16.99 1.65
N LYS A 43 12.41 17.20 0.67
CA LYS A 43 12.30 18.30 -0.29
C LYS A 43 11.05 18.17 -1.16
N VAL A 44 10.70 16.96 -1.59
CA VAL A 44 9.45 16.72 -2.36
C VAL A 44 8.23 17.08 -1.49
N ILE A 45 8.22 16.66 -0.22
CA ILE A 45 7.14 17.04 0.72
C ILE A 45 7.05 18.56 0.87
N ASP A 46 8.19 19.24 1.01
CA ASP A 46 8.26 20.70 1.15
C ASP A 46 7.70 21.44 -0.08
N GLU A 47 8.03 20.96 -1.27
CA GLU A 47 7.52 21.55 -2.51
C GLU A 47 6.00 21.36 -2.64
N ILE A 48 5.50 20.14 -2.39
CA ILE A 48 4.07 19.85 -2.43
C ILE A 48 3.32 20.70 -1.40
N TYR A 49 3.83 20.78 -0.16
CA TYR A 49 3.25 21.66 0.86
C TYR A 49 3.21 23.12 0.41
N SER A 50 4.29 23.60 -0.23
CA SER A 50 4.37 24.95 -0.74
C SER A 50 3.33 25.21 -1.82
N MET A 51 3.09 24.26 -2.72
CA MET A 51 2.04 24.35 -3.74
C MET A 51 0.64 24.50 -3.11
N TYR A 52 0.32 23.71 -2.06
CA TYR A 52 -0.93 23.84 -1.32
C TYR A 52 -1.06 25.20 -0.64
N ARG A 53 -0.02 25.64 0.05
CA ARG A 53 0.05 26.96 0.72
C ARG A 53 -0.16 28.10 -0.27
N ASP A 54 0.54 28.08 -1.40
CA ASP A 54 0.49 29.13 -2.41
C ASP A 54 -0.86 29.19 -3.12
N ALA A 55 -1.55 28.05 -3.20
CA ALA A 55 -2.95 27.96 -3.65
C ALA A 55 -3.98 28.39 -2.60
N GLY A 56 -3.54 28.67 -1.35
CA GLY A 56 -4.45 28.99 -0.25
C GLY A 56 -5.29 27.81 0.24
N VAL A 57 -4.84 26.57 -0.03
CA VAL A 57 -5.51 25.32 0.33
C VAL A 57 -4.73 24.62 1.44
N LYS A 58 -5.43 24.12 2.46
CA LYS A 58 -4.79 23.33 3.51
C LYS A 58 -4.45 21.93 2.99
N MET A 59 -3.19 21.52 3.11
CA MET A 59 -2.79 20.13 2.93
C MET A 59 -3.24 19.32 4.15
N THR A 60 -4.32 18.55 3.99
CA THR A 60 -4.89 17.76 5.09
C THR A 60 -4.26 16.38 5.20
N TYR A 61 -3.93 15.79 4.05
CA TYR A 61 -3.35 14.46 3.94
C TYR A 61 -2.15 14.48 2.99
N TYR A 62 -1.17 13.62 3.26
CA TYR A 62 -0.05 13.36 2.37
C TYR A 62 0.14 11.85 2.23
N GLY A 63 0.04 11.33 1.00
CA GLY A 63 0.21 9.91 0.69
C GLY A 63 1.68 9.56 0.49
N VAL A 64 2.15 8.57 1.23
CA VAL A 64 3.53 8.07 1.14
C VAL A 64 3.66 6.81 0.30
N ALA A 65 2.56 6.28 -0.22
CA ALA A 65 2.46 4.96 -0.85
C ALA A 65 2.95 3.85 0.11
N ALA A 66 4.23 3.49 0.09
CA ALA A 66 4.88 2.54 0.99
C ALA A 66 4.45 1.07 0.81
N ASP A 67 3.86 0.76 -0.34
CA ASP A 67 3.46 -0.56 -0.77
C ASP A 67 4.64 -1.36 -1.34
N GLU A 68 4.52 -2.68 -1.29
CA GLU A 68 5.33 -3.64 -2.03
C GLU A 68 6.86 -3.51 -1.81
N VAL A 69 7.30 -3.10 -0.64
CA VAL A 69 8.73 -3.12 -0.30
C VAL A 69 9.22 -4.56 -0.28
N PRO A 70 10.14 -4.96 -1.17
CA PRO A 70 10.53 -6.37 -1.30
C PRO A 70 11.39 -6.81 -0.13
N TYR A 71 11.14 -8.04 0.34
CA TYR A 71 12.08 -8.70 1.25
C TYR A 71 13.46 -8.83 0.57
N GLY A 72 14.53 -8.69 1.34
CA GLY A 72 15.89 -8.70 0.83
C GLY A 72 16.47 -7.31 0.57
N ALA A 73 15.66 -6.28 0.41
CA ALA A 73 16.14 -4.91 0.28
C ALA A 73 17.04 -4.52 1.46
N TRP A 74 18.14 -3.85 1.16
CA TRP A 74 19.15 -3.32 2.10
C TRP A 74 19.97 -4.38 2.87
N GLN A 75 19.68 -5.69 2.73
CA GLN A 75 20.25 -6.74 3.58
C GLN A 75 21.75 -7.02 3.34
N LYS A 76 22.29 -6.54 2.22
CA LYS A 76 23.73 -6.62 1.91
C LYS A 76 24.32 -5.23 1.59
N SER A 77 23.72 -4.17 2.12
CA SER A 77 24.21 -2.80 2.02
C SER A 77 25.22 -2.51 3.16
N PRO A 78 26.50 -2.29 2.87
CA PRO A 78 27.47 -1.90 3.88
C PRO A 78 27.09 -0.62 4.61
N LEU A 79 26.41 0.31 3.92
CA LEU A 79 25.91 1.54 4.53
C LEU A 79 24.82 1.25 5.56
N CYS A 80 23.88 0.35 5.24
CA CYS A 80 22.83 -0.04 6.18
C CYS A 80 23.37 -0.87 7.33
N ASP A 81 24.33 -1.76 7.11
CA ASP A 81 24.99 -2.50 8.20
C ASP A 81 25.61 -1.54 9.22
N LYS A 82 26.35 -0.53 8.73
CA LYS A 82 26.93 0.49 9.60
C LYS A 82 25.85 1.30 10.33
N TYR A 83 24.83 1.80 9.59
CA TYR A 83 23.76 2.59 10.18
C TYR A 83 23.02 1.81 11.27
N MET A 84 22.67 0.56 11.01
CA MET A 84 21.96 -0.29 11.96
C MET A 84 22.82 -0.63 13.19
N SER A 85 24.13 -0.84 13.01
CA SER A 85 25.07 -1.01 14.11
C SER A 85 25.15 0.23 14.99
N ASP A 86 25.27 1.41 14.39
CA ASP A 86 25.31 2.70 15.11
C ASP A 86 24.01 2.96 15.91
N LYS A 87 22.87 2.39 15.45
CA LYS A 87 21.56 2.48 16.12
C LYS A 87 21.24 1.31 17.04
N SER A 88 22.13 0.31 17.15
CA SER A 88 21.94 -0.91 17.95
C SER A 88 20.72 -1.75 17.54
N ILE A 89 20.45 -1.81 16.23
CA ILE A 89 19.36 -2.59 15.61
C ILE A 89 19.86 -3.56 14.53
N SER A 90 21.11 -4.00 14.61
CA SER A 90 21.73 -4.87 13.59
C SER A 90 20.88 -6.09 13.29
N GLY A 91 20.56 -6.31 11.99
CA GLY A 91 19.75 -7.42 11.50
C GLY A 91 18.22 -7.23 11.65
N ASP A 92 17.77 -6.14 12.27
CA ASP A 92 16.33 -5.84 12.39
C ASP A 92 15.88 -4.87 11.30
N TYR A 93 15.64 -5.39 10.11
CA TYR A 93 15.20 -4.62 8.95
C TYR A 93 13.76 -4.09 9.11
N ASN A 94 12.93 -4.74 9.91
CA ASN A 94 11.62 -4.20 10.26
C ASN A 94 11.75 -2.90 11.06
N ARG A 95 12.63 -2.90 12.09
CA ARG A 95 12.88 -1.69 12.88
C ARG A 95 13.56 -0.60 12.03
N LEU A 96 14.46 -0.96 11.13
CA LEU A 96 15.05 -0.02 10.17
C LEU A 96 13.97 0.67 9.33
N TYR A 97 13.04 -0.10 8.77
CA TYR A 97 11.95 0.43 7.97
C TYR A 97 10.99 1.30 8.79
N GLU A 98 10.65 0.89 10.02
CA GLU A 98 9.85 1.70 10.95
C GLU A 98 10.50 3.06 11.24
N MET A 99 11.80 3.11 11.49
CA MET A 99 12.52 4.37 11.74
C MET A 99 12.47 5.30 10.53
N ALA A 100 12.54 4.77 9.32
CA ALA A 100 12.37 5.55 8.10
C ALA A 100 10.95 6.14 8.02
N GLN A 101 9.94 5.34 8.30
CA GLN A 101 8.55 5.77 8.32
C GLN A 101 8.27 6.81 9.42
N GLU A 102 8.83 6.65 10.62
CA GLU A 102 8.77 7.65 11.71
C GLU A 102 9.31 9.00 11.27
N ARG A 103 10.44 9.01 10.56
CA ARG A 103 11.04 10.25 10.08
C ARG A 103 10.11 10.97 9.09
N ILE A 104 9.56 10.23 8.15
CA ILE A 104 8.62 10.77 7.15
C ILE A 104 7.32 11.25 7.82
N TYR A 105 6.77 10.47 8.73
CA TYR A 105 5.61 10.85 9.53
C TYR A 105 5.83 12.17 10.28
N ASN A 106 6.96 12.31 10.97
CA ASN A 106 7.30 13.53 11.70
C ASN A 106 7.40 14.74 10.75
N LYS A 107 7.95 14.56 9.56
CA LYS A 107 8.04 15.63 8.55
C LYS A 107 6.65 16.07 8.10
N ILE A 108 5.77 15.13 7.75
CA ILE A 108 4.40 15.40 7.31
C ILE A 108 3.60 16.08 8.43
N SER A 109 3.69 15.54 9.65
CA SER A 109 3.01 16.06 10.83
C SER A 109 3.45 17.48 11.20
N SER A 110 4.71 17.85 10.90
CA SER A 110 5.21 19.22 11.13
C SER A 110 4.45 20.28 10.32
N TYR A 111 3.77 19.90 9.25
CA TYR A 111 2.89 20.75 8.46
C TYR A 111 1.42 20.69 8.90
N GLY A 112 1.11 19.91 9.94
CA GLY A 112 -0.27 19.69 10.40
C GLY A 112 -1.09 18.83 9.43
N ALA A 113 -0.43 18.07 8.56
CA ALA A 113 -1.04 17.07 7.70
C ALA A 113 -1.00 15.70 8.34
N LYS A 114 -1.91 14.82 7.93
CA LYS A 114 -1.95 13.40 8.30
C LYS A 114 -1.25 12.57 7.24
N MET A 115 -0.47 11.59 7.67
CA MET A 115 0.14 10.64 6.75
C MET A 115 -0.90 9.61 6.29
N THR A 116 -0.88 9.28 4.99
CA THR A 116 -1.64 8.15 4.45
C THR A 116 -0.72 7.21 3.70
N GLY A 117 -1.08 5.93 3.64
CA GLY A 117 -0.32 4.94 2.88
C GLY A 117 -1.15 3.69 2.61
N TRP A 118 -0.63 2.84 1.74
CA TRP A 118 -1.17 1.50 1.60
C TRP A 118 -0.91 0.70 2.87
N ASP A 119 -1.75 -0.27 3.15
CA ASP A 119 -1.68 -1.04 4.40
C ASP A 119 -0.38 -1.84 4.58
N ASP A 120 0.35 -2.07 3.50
CA ASP A 120 1.70 -2.66 3.54
C ASP A 120 2.67 -1.91 4.46
N ILE A 121 2.45 -0.63 4.69
CA ILE A 121 3.26 0.18 5.64
C ILE A 121 3.30 -0.45 7.04
N LEU A 122 2.27 -1.18 7.43
CA LEU A 122 2.16 -1.87 8.71
C LEU A 122 2.49 -3.36 8.64
N LEU A 123 2.74 -3.91 7.46
CA LEU A 123 3.12 -5.30 7.34
C LEU A 123 4.61 -5.49 7.64
N LYS A 124 4.95 -6.61 8.25
CA LYS A 124 6.34 -6.99 8.46
C LYS A 124 6.98 -7.39 7.13
N LEU A 125 8.23 -6.98 6.95
CA LEU A 125 9.07 -7.49 5.87
C LEU A 125 9.51 -8.91 6.25
N THR A 126 9.07 -9.90 5.49
CA THR A 126 9.35 -11.31 5.75
C THR A 126 9.84 -12.01 4.50
N GLU A 127 10.56 -13.13 4.68
CA GLU A 127 11.09 -13.95 3.59
C GLU A 127 9.98 -14.65 2.79
N LYS A 128 8.84 -14.85 3.43
CA LYS A 128 7.66 -15.38 2.78
C LYS A 128 6.91 -14.22 2.16
N ASP A 129 6.78 -14.28 0.87
CA ASP A 129 6.05 -13.35 0.04
C ASP A 129 4.88 -12.66 0.77
N GLN A 130 4.42 -11.53 0.29
CA GLN A 130 3.35 -10.67 0.81
C GLN A 130 2.07 -11.38 1.35
N SER A 131 2.06 -12.72 1.39
CA SER A 131 1.01 -13.54 2.02
C SER A 131 1.02 -13.45 3.55
N GLU A 132 2.06 -12.92 4.18
CA GLU A 132 2.07 -12.75 5.63
C GLU A 132 1.25 -11.53 6.05
N THR A 133 0.39 -11.78 7.03
CA THR A 133 -0.56 -10.80 7.58
C THR A 133 -0.13 -10.33 8.97
N ASP A 134 1.17 -10.41 9.26
CA ASP A 134 1.74 -9.96 10.53
C ASP A 134 1.79 -8.43 10.57
N ILE A 135 0.86 -7.86 11.33
CA ILE A 135 0.72 -6.42 11.49
C ILE A 135 1.72 -5.93 12.55
N LYS A 136 2.49 -4.90 12.22
CA LYS A 136 3.23 -4.09 13.20
C LYS A 136 2.24 -3.14 13.88
N GLU A 137 2.12 -3.22 15.19
CA GLU A 137 1.30 -2.27 15.96
C GLU A 137 2.04 -0.94 16.15
N PHE A 138 2.33 -0.29 15.03
CA PHE A 138 3.05 0.95 14.90
C PHE A 138 2.08 2.04 14.43
N PHE A 139 2.22 3.27 14.86
CA PHE A 139 1.28 4.37 14.60
C PHE A 139 -0.17 4.17 15.11
N ILE A 140 -0.41 3.25 16.03
CA ILE A 140 -1.79 2.91 16.45
C ILE A 140 -2.53 4.10 17.09
N ASN A 141 -1.79 5.00 17.73
CA ASN A 141 -2.31 6.21 18.36
C ASN A 141 -2.07 7.47 17.53
N ASP A 142 -1.56 7.32 16.33
CA ASP A 142 -1.21 8.41 15.44
C ASP A 142 -2.30 8.61 14.38
N ASP A 143 -2.38 9.81 13.85
CA ASP A 143 -3.34 10.16 12.82
C ASP A 143 -2.89 9.65 11.44
N ILE A 144 -2.76 8.33 11.28
CA ILE A 144 -2.50 7.68 10.00
C ILE A 144 -3.81 7.15 9.38
N LEU A 145 -3.91 7.23 8.06
CA LEU A 145 -5.01 6.67 7.29
C LEU A 145 -4.47 5.59 6.35
N LEU A 146 -4.99 4.38 6.45
CA LEU A 146 -4.58 3.23 5.65
C LEU A 146 -5.55 2.99 4.49
N PHE A 147 -4.99 2.77 3.30
CA PHE A 147 -5.73 2.25 2.15
C PHE A 147 -5.47 0.75 2.05
N VAL A 148 -6.51 -0.06 2.31
CA VAL A 148 -6.40 -1.52 2.34
C VAL A 148 -6.79 -2.06 0.98
N TRP A 149 -5.83 -2.62 0.25
CA TRP A 149 -6.00 -2.92 -1.18
C TRP A 149 -5.93 -4.41 -1.53
N ASN A 150 -4.96 -5.12 -0.98
CA ASN A 150 -4.70 -6.50 -1.36
C ASN A 150 -5.66 -7.45 -0.65
N ASN A 151 -6.75 -7.75 -1.33
CA ASN A 151 -7.78 -8.66 -0.82
C ASN A 151 -8.11 -9.80 -1.79
N GLN A 152 -7.09 -10.34 -2.47
CA GLN A 152 -7.28 -11.49 -3.35
C GLN A 152 -8.00 -12.63 -2.61
N TRP A 153 -9.11 -13.09 -3.17
CA TRP A 153 -9.93 -14.13 -2.56
C TRP A 153 -9.16 -15.45 -2.39
N GLY A 154 -9.13 -15.96 -1.17
CA GLY A 154 -8.42 -17.21 -0.82
C GLY A 154 -6.99 -17.03 -0.34
N GLU A 155 -6.40 -15.83 -0.46
CA GLU A 155 -5.01 -15.54 -0.09
C GLU A 155 -4.83 -15.11 1.39
N GLY A 156 -5.91 -15.15 2.20
CA GLY A 156 -5.85 -14.84 3.63
C GLY A 156 -5.87 -13.34 3.98
N ARG A 157 -6.20 -12.48 3.02
CA ARG A 157 -6.18 -11.02 3.19
C ARG A 157 -7.53 -10.33 3.14
N GLN A 158 -8.64 -11.06 2.90
CA GLN A 158 -9.98 -10.45 2.80
C GLN A 158 -10.41 -9.72 4.06
N ASP A 159 -9.94 -10.16 5.21
CA ASP A 159 -10.29 -9.60 6.50
C ASP A 159 -9.29 -8.55 7.04
N MET A 160 -8.26 -8.21 6.27
CA MET A 160 -7.22 -7.27 6.72
C MET A 160 -7.79 -5.92 7.14
N ILE A 161 -8.75 -5.39 6.38
CA ILE A 161 -9.41 -4.12 6.74
C ILE A 161 -10.06 -4.20 8.13
N TYR A 162 -10.64 -5.34 8.49
CA TYR A 162 -11.25 -5.54 9.82
C TYR A 162 -10.20 -5.70 10.90
N LYS A 163 -9.08 -6.36 10.60
CA LYS A 163 -7.94 -6.45 11.52
C LYS A 163 -7.42 -5.06 11.87
N TYR A 164 -7.16 -4.22 10.87
CA TYR A 164 -6.72 -2.82 11.08
C TYR A 164 -7.75 -1.98 11.82
N ALA A 165 -9.02 -2.03 11.39
CA ALA A 165 -10.09 -1.27 12.04
C ALA A 165 -10.28 -1.69 13.50
N ASN A 166 -10.22 -3.01 13.80
CA ASN A 166 -10.33 -3.54 15.16
C ASN A 166 -9.16 -3.10 16.06
N LEU A 167 -7.96 -2.96 15.51
CA LEU A 167 -6.80 -2.42 16.21
C LEU A 167 -6.92 -0.89 16.47
N GLY A 168 -7.81 -0.19 15.77
CA GLY A 168 -8.07 1.24 15.96
C GLY A 168 -7.60 2.14 14.83
N TYR A 169 -6.99 1.61 13.78
CA TYR A 169 -6.59 2.40 12.61
C TYR A 169 -7.81 2.90 11.83
N LYS A 170 -7.71 4.12 11.30
CA LYS A 170 -8.64 4.61 10.27
C LYS A 170 -8.27 3.99 8.93
N THR A 171 -9.26 3.43 8.24
CA THR A 171 -9.08 2.67 7.00
C THR A 171 -10.02 3.14 5.89
N VAL A 172 -9.56 3.00 4.66
CA VAL A 172 -10.35 3.10 3.44
C VAL A 172 -10.28 1.76 2.73
N MET A 173 -11.42 1.21 2.33
CA MET A 173 -11.47 -0.02 1.56
C MET A 173 -11.13 0.27 0.11
N SER A 174 -10.04 -0.33 -0.38
CA SER A 174 -9.54 -0.16 -1.75
C SER A 174 -9.39 -1.51 -2.46
N ASN A 175 -10.33 -2.43 -2.20
CA ASN A 175 -10.26 -3.83 -2.59
C ASN A 175 -9.94 -4.04 -4.07
N SER A 176 -8.78 -4.63 -4.36
CA SER A 176 -8.34 -4.90 -5.73
C SER A 176 -9.25 -5.86 -6.48
N SER A 177 -9.86 -6.82 -5.76
CA SER A 177 -10.78 -7.81 -6.36
C SER A 177 -12.16 -7.24 -6.70
N ALA A 178 -12.45 -5.97 -6.35
CA ALA A 178 -13.74 -5.35 -6.62
C ALA A 178 -13.62 -3.93 -7.18
N PHE A 179 -12.67 -3.12 -6.68
CA PHE A 179 -12.60 -1.68 -6.93
C PHE A 179 -11.47 -1.23 -7.85
N TYR A 180 -10.67 -2.17 -8.38
CA TYR A 180 -9.66 -1.86 -9.40
C TYR A 180 -10.28 -1.96 -10.78
N PHE A 181 -10.49 -0.82 -11.43
CA PHE A 181 -11.17 -0.72 -12.73
C PHE A 181 -10.32 -1.22 -13.89
N ASP A 182 -9.02 -1.37 -13.68
CA ASP A 182 -8.05 -1.92 -14.62
C ASP A 182 -7.95 -3.46 -14.57
N MET A 183 -8.71 -4.12 -13.69
CA MET A 183 -8.88 -5.58 -13.74
C MET A 183 -9.84 -5.96 -14.85
N VAL A 184 -9.56 -7.08 -15.54
CA VAL A 184 -10.45 -7.62 -16.56
C VAL A 184 -11.76 -8.14 -15.97
N ASP A 185 -12.86 -8.00 -16.70
CA ASP A 185 -14.21 -8.41 -16.27
C ASP A 185 -14.37 -9.92 -16.16
N ASP A 186 -13.75 -10.67 -17.09
CA ASP A 186 -13.85 -12.11 -17.21
C ASP A 186 -12.62 -12.72 -17.92
N LYS A 187 -12.75 -14.00 -18.34
CA LYS A 187 -11.69 -14.78 -18.99
C LYS A 187 -11.51 -14.51 -20.47
N ASP A 188 -12.26 -13.61 -21.06
CA ASP A 188 -12.13 -13.30 -22.48
C ASP A 188 -10.76 -12.67 -22.75
N LEU A 189 -10.03 -13.27 -23.68
CA LEU A 189 -8.67 -12.83 -24.03
C LEU A 189 -8.63 -11.49 -24.76
N ASP A 190 -9.76 -11.03 -25.27
CA ASP A 190 -9.89 -9.72 -25.92
C ASP A 190 -10.12 -8.59 -24.90
N ASN A 191 -10.43 -8.91 -23.63
CA ASN A 191 -10.53 -7.93 -22.56
C ASN A 191 -9.17 -7.29 -22.25
N VAL A 192 -9.17 -5.95 -22.16
CA VAL A 192 -7.99 -5.18 -21.81
C VAL A 192 -7.97 -4.98 -20.29
N GLY A 193 -6.86 -5.31 -19.64
CA GLY A 193 -6.69 -5.15 -18.21
C GLY A 193 -5.72 -6.18 -17.64
N LEU A 194 -5.60 -6.18 -16.33
CA LEU A 194 -4.81 -7.15 -15.56
C LEU A 194 -5.75 -8.15 -14.87
N SER A 195 -5.22 -9.30 -14.47
CA SER A 195 -6.00 -10.37 -13.84
C SER A 195 -5.36 -10.93 -12.57
N TRP A 196 -4.33 -10.28 -12.05
CA TRP A 196 -3.61 -10.78 -10.88
C TRP A 196 -4.47 -10.86 -9.62
N SER A 197 -5.46 -9.96 -9.47
CA SER A 197 -6.41 -9.98 -8.35
C SER A 197 -7.72 -10.74 -8.67
N GLY A 198 -7.75 -11.48 -9.78
CA GLY A 198 -8.93 -12.14 -10.30
C GLY A 198 -9.69 -11.29 -11.32
N TYR A 199 -10.94 -11.64 -11.56
CA TYR A 199 -11.82 -10.91 -12.47
C TYR A 199 -12.72 -9.99 -11.67
N ALA A 200 -12.69 -8.67 -11.95
CA ALA A 200 -13.48 -7.68 -11.26
C ALA A 200 -14.44 -7.00 -12.23
N ASN A 201 -15.72 -7.07 -11.97
CA ASN A 201 -16.76 -6.44 -12.78
C ASN A 201 -17.75 -5.67 -11.89
N TYR A 202 -18.71 -5.00 -12.51
CA TYR A 202 -19.66 -4.17 -11.78
C TYR A 202 -20.49 -4.94 -10.71
N LYS A 203 -20.65 -6.26 -10.82
CA LYS A 203 -21.36 -7.06 -9.81
C LYS A 203 -20.51 -7.19 -8.54
N ASP A 204 -19.18 -7.35 -8.68
CA ASP A 204 -18.29 -7.40 -7.53
C ASP A 204 -18.38 -6.09 -6.73
N MET A 205 -18.45 -4.94 -7.42
CA MET A 205 -18.63 -3.64 -6.76
C MET A 205 -19.98 -3.51 -6.05
N TRP A 206 -21.04 -3.98 -6.72
CA TRP A 206 -22.41 -3.85 -6.21
C TRP A 206 -22.70 -4.76 -5.02
N THR A 207 -22.05 -5.92 -4.92
CA THR A 207 -22.31 -6.91 -3.85
C THR A 207 -21.45 -6.72 -2.62
N VAL A 208 -20.42 -5.86 -2.67
CA VAL A 208 -19.55 -5.62 -1.52
C VAL A 208 -20.34 -4.99 -0.35
N ASP A 209 -20.40 -5.73 0.76
CA ASP A 209 -20.78 -5.17 2.06
C ASP A 209 -19.50 -4.72 2.80
N VAL A 210 -19.26 -3.43 2.84
CA VAL A 210 -18.04 -2.83 3.45
C VAL A 210 -17.85 -3.26 4.90
N PHE A 211 -18.92 -3.54 5.62
CA PHE A 211 -18.88 -3.92 7.03
C PHE A 211 -18.95 -5.41 7.28
N ASN A 212 -19.20 -6.19 6.22
CA ASN A 212 -19.15 -7.65 6.26
C ASN A 212 -18.91 -8.25 4.87
N LEU A 213 -17.67 -8.29 4.42
CA LEU A 213 -17.28 -8.86 3.13
C LEU A 213 -17.75 -10.31 2.94
N PHE A 214 -17.95 -11.05 4.03
CA PHE A 214 -18.42 -12.44 3.98
C PHE A 214 -19.94 -12.57 3.83
N ASN A 215 -20.69 -11.46 3.68
CA ASN A 215 -22.06 -11.43 3.15
C ASN A 215 -22.10 -11.41 1.62
N ASP A 216 -20.99 -11.18 0.95
CA ASP A 216 -20.88 -11.19 -0.50
C ASP A 216 -20.97 -12.61 -1.06
N LEU A 217 -22.19 -13.11 -1.20
CA LEU A 217 -22.45 -14.44 -1.74
C LEU A 217 -21.95 -14.60 -3.17
N TYR A 218 -21.98 -13.54 -3.98
CA TYR A 218 -21.50 -13.56 -5.34
C TYR A 218 -19.97 -13.74 -5.40
N GLY A 219 -19.22 -12.96 -4.65
CA GLY A 219 -17.75 -13.08 -4.57
C GLY A 219 -17.31 -14.44 -3.98
N ILE A 220 -18.02 -14.92 -2.94
CA ILE A 220 -17.76 -16.22 -2.31
C ILE A 220 -17.97 -17.36 -3.32
N GLU A 221 -19.09 -17.39 -4.05
CA GLU A 221 -19.40 -18.42 -5.03
C GLU A 221 -18.45 -18.36 -6.22
N LYS A 222 -18.24 -17.17 -6.80
CA LYS A 222 -17.35 -16.93 -7.93
C LYS A 222 -15.92 -17.41 -7.67
N ASN A 223 -15.41 -17.19 -6.46
CA ASN A 223 -14.04 -17.55 -6.07
C ASN A 223 -13.97 -18.90 -5.32
N ASN A 224 -15.09 -19.62 -5.21
CA ASN A 224 -15.19 -20.93 -4.56
C ASN A 224 -14.63 -20.95 -3.13
N ILE A 225 -14.96 -19.93 -2.35
CA ILE A 225 -14.47 -19.75 -0.97
C ILE A 225 -15.17 -20.74 -0.04
N SER A 226 -14.37 -21.50 0.70
CA SER A 226 -14.90 -22.51 1.62
C SER A 226 -15.51 -21.87 2.88
N LYS A 227 -16.52 -22.53 3.44
CA LYS A 227 -17.07 -22.15 4.75
C LYS A 227 -16.00 -22.10 5.84
N ALA A 228 -15.08 -23.04 5.84
CA ALA A 228 -13.99 -23.07 6.82
C ALA A 228 -13.08 -21.85 6.74
N TYR A 229 -12.86 -21.32 5.52
CA TYR A 229 -12.11 -20.08 5.33
C TYR A 229 -12.86 -18.90 5.97
N ILE A 230 -14.16 -18.77 5.70
CA ILE A 230 -15.00 -17.71 6.26
C ILE A 230 -15.05 -17.80 7.82
N ASP A 231 -15.27 -19.00 8.35
CA ASP A 231 -15.36 -19.23 9.79
C ASP A 231 -14.05 -18.89 10.55
N ASN A 232 -12.90 -18.91 9.86
CA ASN A 232 -11.60 -18.55 10.41
C ASN A 232 -11.21 -17.09 10.19
N SER A 233 -11.97 -16.36 9.39
CA SER A 233 -11.68 -14.94 9.09
C SER A 233 -12.13 -14.03 10.24
N VAL A 234 -11.43 -12.89 10.37
CA VAL A 234 -11.75 -11.89 11.41
C VAL A 234 -12.96 -11.07 10.97
N SER A 235 -13.93 -10.92 11.86
CA SER A 235 -15.07 -10.03 11.66
C SER A 235 -14.81 -8.64 12.25
N LEU A 236 -15.46 -7.62 11.69
CA LEU A 236 -15.42 -6.26 12.22
C LEU A 236 -16.17 -6.16 13.55
N ASN A 237 -15.53 -5.63 14.56
CA ASN A 237 -16.16 -5.33 15.84
C ASN A 237 -17.18 -4.19 15.68
N GLN A 238 -18.34 -4.32 16.28
CA GLN A 238 -19.43 -3.36 16.14
C GLN A 238 -19.05 -1.94 16.57
N ASP A 239 -18.24 -1.81 17.61
CA ASP A 239 -17.74 -0.52 18.15
C ASP A 239 -16.58 0.07 17.33
N LYS A 240 -16.10 -0.64 16.29
CA LYS A 240 -15.01 -0.23 15.41
C LYS A 240 -15.45 0.14 13.99
N ARG A 241 -16.75 0.11 13.71
CA ARG A 241 -17.29 0.44 12.38
C ARG A 241 -16.86 1.82 11.88
N ASP A 242 -16.82 2.81 12.78
CA ASP A 242 -16.42 4.19 12.46
C ASP A 242 -14.92 4.32 12.12
N ASN A 243 -14.16 3.23 12.21
CA ASN A 243 -12.78 3.19 11.75
C ASN A 243 -12.66 2.91 10.25
N ILE A 244 -13.69 2.37 9.61
CA ILE A 244 -13.77 2.29 8.16
C ILE A 244 -14.48 3.55 7.68
N ILE A 245 -13.71 4.49 7.08
CA ILE A 245 -14.20 5.85 6.79
C ILE A 245 -14.65 6.04 5.34
N GLY A 246 -14.46 5.03 4.50
CA GLY A 246 -14.88 5.11 3.10
C GLY A 246 -14.36 3.98 2.24
N VAL A 247 -14.62 4.12 0.95
CA VAL A 247 -14.15 3.24 -0.12
C VAL A 247 -13.41 4.07 -1.15
N GLN A 248 -12.48 3.42 -1.89
CA GLN A 248 -11.74 4.04 -2.98
C GLN A 248 -11.57 3.06 -4.12
N SER A 249 -11.75 3.51 -5.35
CA SER A 249 -11.40 2.77 -6.54
C SER A 249 -10.08 3.26 -7.12
N GLN A 250 -9.39 2.36 -7.82
CA GLN A 250 -8.17 2.64 -8.56
C GLN A 250 -8.37 2.30 -10.04
N ILE A 251 -7.61 2.98 -10.88
CA ILE A 251 -7.41 2.65 -12.28
C ILE A 251 -5.94 2.84 -12.61
N TRP A 252 -5.20 1.73 -12.73
CA TRP A 252 -3.78 1.75 -13.00
C TRP A 252 -3.52 1.78 -14.50
N SER A 253 -2.40 2.30 -14.92
CA SER A 253 -2.17 2.68 -16.32
C SER A 253 -1.43 1.66 -17.17
N GLU A 254 -1.05 0.50 -16.64
CA GLU A 254 -0.17 -0.47 -17.31
C GLU A 254 -0.70 -0.92 -18.67
N THR A 255 -2.01 -1.04 -18.80
CA THR A 255 -2.66 -1.48 -20.04
C THR A 255 -3.39 -0.38 -20.78
N ILE A 256 -3.44 0.86 -20.22
CA ILE A 256 -4.11 2.02 -20.83
C ILE A 256 -3.20 2.62 -21.90
N ARG A 257 -3.56 2.48 -23.16
CA ARG A 257 -2.76 2.96 -24.31
C ARG A 257 -3.38 4.15 -25.01
N ASN A 258 -4.64 4.44 -24.78
CA ASN A 258 -5.39 5.53 -25.36
C ASN A 258 -6.66 5.84 -24.54
N GLU A 259 -7.36 6.89 -24.93
CA GLU A 259 -8.60 7.36 -24.28
C GLU A 259 -9.74 6.33 -24.36
N GLU A 260 -9.86 5.60 -25.47
CA GLU A 260 -10.91 4.60 -25.64
C GLU A 260 -10.80 3.46 -24.62
N ILE A 261 -9.55 3.04 -24.31
CA ILE A 261 -9.30 2.03 -23.26
C ILE A 261 -9.59 2.59 -21.88
N LEU A 262 -9.21 3.85 -21.62
CA LEU A 262 -9.53 4.51 -20.36
C LEU A 262 -11.04 4.60 -20.15
N ASP A 263 -11.78 5.03 -21.17
CA ASP A 263 -13.24 5.11 -21.12
C ASP A 263 -13.86 3.73 -20.90
N TYR A 264 -13.36 2.69 -21.57
CA TYR A 264 -13.80 1.31 -21.39
C TYR A 264 -13.63 0.81 -19.96
N MET A 265 -12.48 1.08 -19.33
CA MET A 265 -12.20 0.70 -17.94
C MET A 265 -13.00 1.53 -16.94
N PHE A 266 -13.21 2.80 -17.24
CA PHE A 266 -13.91 3.72 -16.36
C PHE A 266 -15.43 3.53 -16.38
N MET A 267 -16.00 3.24 -17.56
CA MET A 267 -17.44 3.07 -17.77
C MET A 267 -17.80 1.61 -18.12
N PRO A 268 -18.76 0.99 -17.46
CA PRO A 268 -19.74 1.57 -16.53
C PRO A 268 -19.31 1.56 -15.05
N ASN A 269 -18.08 1.12 -14.73
CA ASN A 269 -17.64 0.82 -13.36
C ASN A 269 -17.90 1.97 -12.39
N ILE A 270 -17.63 3.21 -12.79
CA ILE A 270 -17.85 4.38 -11.93
C ILE A 270 -19.31 4.55 -11.51
N ILE A 271 -20.27 4.10 -12.31
CA ILE A 271 -21.71 4.20 -12.00
C ILE A 271 -22.07 3.23 -10.87
N PHE A 272 -21.46 2.05 -10.86
CA PHE A 272 -21.73 1.04 -9.82
C PHE A 272 -20.92 1.27 -8.55
N PHE A 273 -19.83 2.02 -8.65
CA PHE A 273 -19.04 2.44 -7.50
C PHE A 273 -19.66 3.61 -6.74
N SER A 274 -20.42 4.46 -7.40
CA SER A 274 -21.10 5.64 -6.80
C SER A 274 -22.33 5.23 -6.00
#